data_22e938794beb64555e9e93fa1849b795
#
_entry.id   22e938794beb64555e9e93fa1849b795
#
_cell.length_a   1.000
_cell.length_b   1.000
_cell.length_c   1.000
_cell.angle_alpha   90.00
_cell.angle_beta   90.00
_cell.angle_gamma   90.00
#
_symmetry.space_group_name_H-M   'P 1'
#
loop_
_entity.id
_entity.type
_entity.pdbx_description
1 polymer ?
#
loop_
_entity_poly.entity_id
_entity_poly.type
_entity_poly.pdbx_seq_one_letter_code
_entity_poly.pdbx_strand_id
1 'polypeptide(L)'
;MVKKYHTSIILFAALMTGCASFPSMNDSCGQNGNWTVMSAVGECVEAPIVVEMPTHQELKNLPAPDKQPIVAVYAFPDKTGQRKQMDGAALFSTAVTQGAETMLIDALKTAGDGSWFRVVERVGIDHITRERQIVRSTREQYGDKDNTGLAPLLFAGMVLEGGIIGFDTNIETGGHGARYLGIGASQAYRRDIVVVHLRAVSTLTGEVLLNVQTSKTILHTAEGYDV
;
A
#
# COMPACT_ATOMS: atom_id res chain seq x y z
N MET A 1 41.76 -14.58 69.53
CA MET A 1 41.79 -13.62 68.42
C MET A 1 41.05 -14.19 67.23
N VAL A 2 39.70 -14.35 67.34
CA VAL A 2 38.86 -14.78 66.21
C VAL A 2 37.49 -14.11 66.40
N LYS A 3 37.34 -12.85 66.00
CA LYS A 3 36.04 -12.19 66.07
C LYS A 3 36.04 -10.90 65.22
N LYS A 4 36.25 -11.01 63.89
CA LYS A 4 36.14 -9.79 63.05
C LYS A 4 35.80 -10.03 61.57
N TYR A 5 35.43 -11.24 61.14
CA TYR A 5 35.16 -11.52 59.72
C TYR A 5 33.73 -11.90 59.38
N HIS A 6 32.80 -11.90 60.32
CA HIS A 6 31.40 -12.29 60.02
C HIS A 6 30.44 -11.16 59.69
N THR A 7 30.85 -9.89 59.80
CA THR A 7 29.93 -8.76 59.53
C THR A 7 30.07 -8.18 58.12
N SER A 8 31.11 -8.57 57.35
CA SER A 8 31.28 -8.04 55.98
C SER A 8 30.64 -8.89 54.88
N ILE A 9 30.29 -10.17 55.18
CA ILE A 9 29.71 -11.06 54.19
C ILE A 9 28.18 -10.89 54.06
N ILE A 10 27.51 -10.37 55.08
CA ILE A 10 26.05 -10.15 55.06
C ILE A 10 25.67 -8.92 54.27
N LEU A 11 26.57 -7.92 54.14
CA LEU A 11 26.26 -6.67 53.39
C LEU A 11 26.41 -6.84 51.87
N PHE A 12 27.06 -7.92 51.38
CA PHE A 12 27.23 -8.16 49.95
C PHE A 12 26.15 -9.07 49.33
N ALA A 13 25.36 -9.73 50.16
CA ALA A 13 24.26 -10.62 49.70
C ALA A 13 22.94 -9.87 49.47
N ALA A 14 22.82 -8.61 49.91
CA ALA A 14 21.60 -7.83 49.77
C ALA A 14 21.52 -7.00 48.46
N LEU A 15 22.51 -7.04 47.58
CA LEU A 15 22.61 -6.25 46.35
C LEU A 15 22.29 -7.07 45.07
N MET A 16 21.96 -8.35 45.17
CA MET A 16 21.68 -9.22 44.04
C MET A 16 20.22 -9.63 43.88
N THR A 17 19.28 -9.00 44.57
CA THR A 17 17.84 -9.24 44.36
C THR A 17 17.18 -8.12 43.59
N GLY A 18 17.85 -7.60 42.58
CA GLY A 18 17.24 -6.84 41.49
C GLY A 18 16.80 -7.81 40.39
N CYS A 19 15.85 -8.71 40.68
CA CYS A 19 15.05 -9.30 39.59
C CYS A 19 14.28 -8.16 38.95
N ALA A 20 14.84 -7.56 37.88
CA ALA A 20 14.05 -6.85 36.93
C ALA A 20 13.01 -7.86 36.42
N SER A 21 11.79 -7.79 36.95
CA SER A 21 10.63 -8.42 36.33
C SER A 21 10.50 -7.77 34.96
N PHE A 22 10.99 -8.43 33.93
CA PHE A 22 10.61 -8.10 32.56
C PHE A 22 9.07 -8.24 32.53
N PRO A 23 8.33 -7.22 32.10
CA PRO A 23 6.90 -7.37 31.89
C PRO A 23 6.71 -8.57 30.97
N SER A 24 5.84 -9.49 31.36
CA SER A 24 5.56 -10.67 30.57
C SER A 24 5.07 -10.17 29.19
N MET A 25 5.61 -10.73 28.11
CA MET A 25 5.21 -10.41 26.72
C MET A 25 3.72 -10.74 26.44
N ASN A 26 2.91 -10.94 27.46
CA ASN A 26 1.49 -11.29 27.38
C ASN A 26 0.53 -10.14 27.69
N ASP A 27 1.01 -8.92 27.88
CA ASP A 27 0.12 -7.76 27.92
C ASP A 27 -0.30 -7.44 26.48
N SER A 28 -1.36 -8.14 26.06
CA SER A 28 -2.05 -7.90 24.80
C SER A 28 -2.57 -6.46 24.79
N CYS A 29 -1.97 -5.64 23.96
CA CYS A 29 -2.50 -4.33 23.62
C CYS A 29 -3.88 -4.53 22.98
N GLY A 30 -4.96 -4.17 23.68
CA GLY A 30 -6.30 -4.07 23.13
C GLY A 30 -7.21 -5.29 23.33
N GLN A 31 -8.32 -5.06 24.03
CA GLN A 31 -9.38 -6.05 24.30
C GLN A 31 -10.45 -6.12 23.20
N ASN A 32 -10.31 -5.42 22.07
CA ASN A 32 -11.37 -5.26 21.07
C ASN A 32 -11.05 -5.86 19.69
N GLY A 33 -10.31 -6.98 19.64
CA GLY A 33 -10.18 -7.74 18.38
C GLY A 33 -9.20 -7.18 17.35
N ASN A 34 -8.68 -5.99 17.51
CA ASN A 34 -7.55 -5.48 16.73
C ASN A 34 -6.25 -5.99 17.37
N TRP A 35 -5.54 -6.81 16.64
CA TRP A 35 -4.22 -7.31 17.04
C TRP A 35 -3.25 -6.15 17.02
N THR A 36 -2.93 -5.62 18.20
CA THR A 36 -1.89 -4.60 18.34
C THR A 36 -0.59 -5.29 18.72
N VAL A 37 0.50 -4.87 18.09
CA VAL A 37 1.84 -5.38 18.37
C VAL A 37 2.55 -4.38 19.27
N MET A 38 3.14 -4.86 20.37
CA MET A 38 3.95 -4.02 21.24
C MET A 38 5.25 -3.65 20.51
N SER A 39 5.53 -2.37 20.38
CA SER A 39 6.80 -1.91 19.81
C SER A 39 7.96 -2.17 20.77
N ALA A 40 9.19 -2.14 20.28
CA ALA A 40 10.40 -2.31 21.10
C ALA A 40 10.55 -1.26 22.22
N VAL A 41 9.80 -0.17 22.15
CA VAL A 41 9.76 0.89 23.17
C VAL A 41 8.54 0.79 24.10
N GLY A 42 7.76 -0.28 24.01
CA GLY A 42 6.60 -0.53 24.88
C GLY A 42 5.33 0.23 24.49
N GLU A 43 5.27 0.82 23.30
CA GLU A 43 4.06 1.45 22.77
C GLU A 43 3.25 0.43 21.96
N CYS A 44 1.93 0.50 22.11
CA CYS A 44 1.03 -0.31 21.29
C CYS A 44 0.89 0.33 19.90
N VAL A 45 1.28 -0.42 18.86
CA VAL A 45 1.12 -0.01 17.46
C VAL A 45 0.03 -0.86 16.81
N GLU A 46 -0.72 -0.26 15.88
CA GLU A 46 -1.74 -1.00 15.13
C GLU A 46 -1.12 -2.17 14.37
N ALA A 47 -1.80 -3.31 14.42
CA ALA A 47 -1.43 -4.44 13.58
C ALA A 47 -1.61 -4.09 12.09
N PRO A 48 -0.83 -4.70 11.19
CA PRO A 48 -1.07 -4.54 9.76
C PRO A 48 -2.50 -4.92 9.39
N ILE A 49 -3.17 -4.06 8.65
CA ILE A 49 -4.53 -4.28 8.15
C ILE A 49 -4.51 -4.45 6.64
N VAL A 50 -5.47 -5.22 6.13
CA VAL A 50 -5.72 -5.27 4.69
C VAL A 50 -6.43 -3.98 4.31
N VAL A 51 -5.80 -3.20 3.41
CA VAL A 51 -6.36 -1.95 2.92
C VAL A 51 -7.34 -2.26 1.79
N GLU A 52 -8.62 -2.00 2.03
CA GLU A 52 -9.65 -2.07 0.98
C GLU A 52 -9.90 -0.68 0.40
N MET A 53 -10.08 -0.60 -0.93
CA MET A 53 -10.48 0.66 -1.58
C MET A 53 -11.88 1.06 -1.16
N PRO A 54 -12.21 2.37 -1.05
CA PRO A 54 -13.56 2.82 -0.68
C PRO A 54 -14.68 2.27 -1.55
N THR A 55 -14.40 2.00 -2.83
CA THR A 55 -15.34 1.46 -3.83
C THR A 55 -15.35 -0.07 -3.90
N HIS A 56 -14.65 -0.76 -3.00
CA HIS A 56 -14.48 -2.21 -3.05
C HIS A 56 -15.82 -2.96 -3.01
N GLN A 57 -16.73 -2.56 -2.14
CA GLN A 57 -18.05 -3.18 -2.04
C GLN A 57 -18.93 -2.91 -3.29
N GLU A 58 -18.83 -1.74 -3.87
CA GLU A 58 -19.54 -1.40 -5.13
C GLU A 58 -19.01 -2.27 -6.28
N LEU A 59 -17.69 -2.46 -6.37
CA LEU A 59 -17.07 -3.33 -7.38
C LEU A 59 -17.48 -4.79 -7.22
N LYS A 60 -17.56 -5.32 -6.00
CA LYS A 60 -18.02 -6.68 -5.73
C LYS A 60 -19.46 -6.92 -6.18
N ASN A 61 -20.33 -5.92 -6.02
CA ASN A 61 -21.74 -6.01 -6.33
C ASN A 61 -22.08 -5.79 -7.83
N LEU A 62 -21.08 -5.70 -8.70
CA LEU A 62 -21.34 -5.62 -10.14
C LEU A 62 -22.04 -6.90 -10.63
N PRO A 63 -23.06 -6.76 -11.52
CA PRO A 63 -23.73 -7.91 -12.11
C PRO A 63 -22.74 -8.76 -12.91
N ALA A 64 -22.97 -10.08 -12.97
CA ALA A 64 -22.11 -10.98 -13.71
C ALA A 64 -22.02 -10.59 -15.19
N PRO A 65 -20.84 -10.66 -15.82
CA PRO A 65 -20.69 -10.36 -17.24
C PRO A 65 -21.15 -11.56 -18.10
N ASP A 66 -21.57 -11.31 -19.33
CA ASP A 66 -21.86 -12.37 -20.29
C ASP A 66 -20.64 -13.25 -20.62
N LYS A 67 -19.47 -12.63 -20.64
CA LYS A 67 -18.19 -13.29 -20.89
C LYS A 67 -17.13 -12.66 -20.02
N GLN A 68 -16.23 -13.47 -19.49
CA GLN A 68 -15.09 -13.02 -18.70
C GLN A 68 -13.88 -12.77 -19.61
N PRO A 69 -13.57 -11.51 -19.99
CA PRO A 69 -12.43 -11.21 -20.84
C PRO A 69 -11.11 -11.42 -20.10
N ILE A 70 -10.09 -11.84 -20.86
CA ILE A 70 -8.72 -11.92 -20.35
C ILE A 70 -8.05 -10.58 -20.63
N VAL A 71 -7.62 -9.92 -19.58
CA VAL A 71 -7.04 -8.58 -19.64
C VAL A 71 -5.61 -8.57 -19.06
N ALA A 72 -4.78 -7.71 -19.62
CA ALA A 72 -3.43 -7.44 -19.12
C ALA A 72 -3.31 -5.98 -18.70
N VAL A 73 -2.71 -5.73 -17.55
CA VAL A 73 -2.25 -4.40 -17.14
C VAL A 73 -0.73 -4.41 -17.27
N TYR A 74 -0.20 -3.41 -17.98
CA TYR A 74 1.23 -3.14 -18.03
C TYR A 74 1.58 -2.07 -16.98
N ALA A 75 2.40 -1.11 -17.30
CA ALA A 75 2.71 -0.01 -16.40
C ALA A 75 1.56 1.01 -16.36
N PHE A 76 1.26 1.52 -15.16
CA PHE A 76 0.30 2.62 -14.96
C PHE A 76 0.99 3.78 -14.22
N PRO A 77 1.94 4.47 -14.90
CA PRO A 77 2.86 5.40 -14.27
C PRO A 77 2.20 6.72 -13.89
N ASP A 78 2.83 7.39 -12.92
CA ASP A 78 2.64 8.80 -12.67
C ASP A 78 3.33 9.61 -13.76
N LYS A 79 2.55 10.34 -14.57
CA LYS A 79 3.01 11.22 -15.65
C LYS A 79 2.96 12.71 -15.26
N THR A 80 2.60 13.01 -14.01
CA THR A 80 2.48 14.41 -13.54
C THR A 80 3.83 15.04 -13.23
N GLY A 81 4.79 14.21 -12.79
CA GLY A 81 6.10 14.69 -12.32
C GLY A 81 6.05 15.50 -11.03
N GLN A 82 4.91 15.55 -10.36
CA GLN A 82 4.71 16.36 -9.16
C GLN A 82 5.48 15.81 -7.95
N ARG A 83 6.04 16.72 -7.17
CA ARG A 83 6.75 16.43 -5.93
C ARG A 83 5.98 16.97 -4.75
N LYS A 84 6.14 16.33 -3.58
CA LYS A 84 5.57 16.84 -2.33
C LYS A 84 6.18 18.22 -2.03
N GLN A 85 5.32 19.15 -1.62
CA GLN A 85 5.75 20.45 -1.15
C GLN A 85 5.89 20.40 0.38
N MET A 86 7.03 20.89 0.89
CA MET A 86 7.23 21.18 2.30
C MET A 86 8.02 22.48 2.43
N ASP A 87 7.68 23.27 3.43
CA ASP A 87 8.34 24.53 3.68
C ASP A 87 9.84 24.32 3.98
N GLY A 88 10.68 24.91 3.15
CA GLY A 88 12.13 25.00 3.41
C GLY A 88 12.98 23.78 3.03
N ALA A 89 12.43 22.70 2.45
CA ALA A 89 13.20 21.53 2.04
C ALA A 89 12.92 21.12 0.60
N ALA A 90 13.97 20.76 -0.13
CA ALA A 90 13.84 20.10 -1.44
C ALA A 90 13.35 18.66 -1.22
N LEU A 91 12.11 18.38 -1.58
CA LEU A 91 11.55 17.04 -1.45
C LEU A 91 11.78 16.22 -2.71
N PHE A 92 12.42 15.08 -2.51
CA PHE A 92 12.62 14.07 -3.57
C PHE A 92 11.42 13.13 -3.70
N SER A 93 10.49 13.12 -2.73
CA SER A 93 9.31 12.26 -2.74
C SER A 93 8.28 12.74 -3.78
N THR A 94 7.70 11.78 -4.51
CA THR A 94 6.57 12.05 -5.41
C THR A 94 5.31 12.42 -4.63
N ALA A 95 4.49 13.32 -5.16
CA ALA A 95 3.23 13.70 -4.55
C ALA A 95 2.15 12.64 -4.78
N VAL A 96 2.27 11.88 -5.85
CA VAL A 96 1.32 10.87 -6.31
C VAL A 96 1.91 9.47 -6.11
N THR A 97 1.05 8.48 -5.86
CA THR A 97 1.47 7.07 -5.74
C THR A 97 2.18 6.58 -7.01
N GLN A 98 3.20 5.76 -6.83
CA GLN A 98 3.96 5.16 -7.93
C GLN A 98 3.52 3.73 -8.26
N GLY A 99 2.62 3.14 -7.46
CA GLY A 99 2.10 1.77 -7.63
C GLY A 99 0.65 1.73 -8.10
N ALA A 100 0.22 2.64 -8.96
CA ALA A 100 -1.19 2.73 -9.39
C ALA A 100 -1.65 1.51 -10.20
N GLU A 101 -0.74 0.80 -10.88
CA GLU A 101 -1.04 -0.47 -11.55
C GLU A 101 -1.53 -1.55 -10.57
N THR A 102 -0.98 -1.60 -9.37
CA THR A 102 -1.41 -2.54 -8.33
C THR A 102 -2.85 -2.27 -7.92
N MET A 103 -3.22 -1.00 -7.73
CA MET A 103 -4.59 -0.60 -7.43
C MET A 103 -5.55 -0.95 -8.56
N LEU A 104 -5.15 -0.76 -9.83
CA LEU A 104 -5.96 -1.14 -10.99
C LEU A 104 -6.15 -2.66 -11.07
N ILE A 105 -5.10 -3.44 -10.85
CA ILE A 105 -5.18 -4.91 -10.82
C ILE A 105 -6.12 -5.37 -9.70
N ASP A 106 -6.03 -4.77 -8.52
CA ASP A 106 -6.91 -5.08 -7.40
C ASP A 106 -8.38 -4.78 -7.73
N ALA A 107 -8.67 -3.62 -8.30
CA ALA A 107 -10.01 -3.25 -8.76
C ALA A 107 -10.58 -4.25 -9.78
N LEU A 108 -9.79 -4.66 -10.77
CA LEU A 108 -10.18 -5.63 -11.77
C LEU A 108 -10.43 -7.03 -11.18
N LYS A 109 -9.61 -7.43 -10.20
CA LYS A 109 -9.76 -8.70 -9.48
C LYS A 109 -10.97 -8.71 -8.55
N THR A 110 -11.36 -7.56 -8.03
CA THR A 110 -12.51 -7.38 -7.15
C THR A 110 -13.83 -7.31 -7.91
N ALA A 111 -13.81 -6.82 -9.15
CA ALA A 111 -15.01 -6.60 -9.96
C ALA A 111 -15.88 -7.87 -10.07
N GLY A 112 -17.17 -7.78 -9.63
CA GLY A 112 -18.12 -8.86 -9.60
C GLY A 112 -17.67 -10.06 -8.79
N ASP A 113 -16.98 -9.82 -7.67
CA ASP A 113 -16.37 -10.84 -6.82
C ASP A 113 -15.42 -11.78 -7.63
N GLY A 114 -14.62 -11.18 -8.50
CA GLY A 114 -13.64 -11.87 -9.36
C GLY A 114 -14.21 -12.50 -10.61
N SER A 115 -15.50 -12.32 -10.91
CA SER A 115 -16.14 -12.92 -12.09
C SER A 115 -15.99 -12.10 -13.37
N TRP A 116 -15.66 -10.78 -13.28
CA TRP A 116 -15.62 -9.90 -14.44
C TRP A 116 -14.40 -10.11 -15.34
N PHE A 117 -13.21 -10.19 -14.76
CA PHE A 117 -11.97 -10.23 -15.53
C PHE A 117 -11.07 -11.38 -15.12
N ARG A 118 -10.40 -11.97 -16.09
CA ARG A 118 -9.21 -12.80 -15.86
C ARG A 118 -7.99 -11.94 -16.09
N VAL A 119 -7.39 -11.46 -15.02
CA VAL A 119 -6.22 -10.59 -15.09
C VAL A 119 -4.97 -11.46 -15.24
N VAL A 120 -4.15 -11.20 -16.24
CA VAL A 120 -2.88 -11.88 -16.48
C VAL A 120 -1.72 -10.94 -16.18
N GLU A 121 -0.69 -11.49 -15.54
CA GLU A 121 0.50 -10.75 -15.16
C GLU A 121 1.31 -10.31 -16.39
N ARG A 122 1.62 -9.00 -16.45
CA ARG A 122 2.48 -8.44 -17.49
C ARG A 122 3.49 -7.42 -16.94
N VAL A 123 3.29 -6.89 -15.73
CA VAL A 123 4.26 -6.02 -15.07
C VAL A 123 5.52 -6.83 -14.74
N GLY A 124 5.32 -8.02 -14.16
CA GLY A 124 6.40 -8.95 -13.80
C GLY A 124 6.64 -10.06 -14.82
N ILE A 125 6.32 -9.89 -16.09
CA ILE A 125 6.41 -10.94 -17.13
C ILE A 125 7.82 -11.51 -17.29
N ASP A 126 8.86 -10.70 -17.10
CA ASP A 126 10.25 -11.12 -17.18
C ASP A 126 10.60 -12.14 -16.08
N HIS A 127 10.08 -11.95 -14.88
CA HIS A 127 10.24 -12.89 -13.77
C HIS A 127 9.56 -14.22 -14.07
N ILE A 128 8.35 -14.18 -14.58
CA ILE A 128 7.60 -15.39 -14.99
C ILE A 128 8.35 -16.11 -16.10
N THR A 129 8.88 -15.40 -17.09
CA THR A 129 9.62 -15.98 -18.20
C THR A 129 10.89 -16.67 -17.72
N ARG A 130 11.64 -16.01 -16.82
CA ARG A 130 12.84 -16.58 -16.21
C ARG A 130 12.52 -17.83 -15.39
N GLU A 131 11.49 -17.79 -14.55
CA GLU A 131 11.06 -18.93 -13.76
C GLU A 131 10.64 -20.11 -14.65
N ARG A 132 9.92 -19.85 -15.73
CA ARG A 132 9.53 -20.89 -16.69
C ARG A 132 10.75 -21.52 -17.39
N GLN A 133 11.82 -20.77 -17.62
CA GLN A 133 13.08 -21.32 -18.13
C GLN A 133 13.75 -22.25 -17.11
N ILE A 134 13.78 -21.84 -15.83
CA ILE A 134 14.30 -22.65 -14.74
C ILE A 134 13.53 -23.96 -14.63
N VAL A 135 12.20 -23.90 -14.63
CA VAL A 135 11.34 -25.09 -14.56
C VAL A 135 11.59 -26.03 -15.74
N ARG A 136 11.74 -25.50 -16.98
CA ARG A 136 12.05 -26.31 -18.16
C ARG A 136 13.38 -27.02 -18.01
N SER A 137 14.45 -26.27 -17.71
CA SER A 137 15.80 -26.86 -17.56
C SER A 137 15.86 -27.89 -16.43
N THR A 138 15.18 -27.64 -15.31
CA THR A 138 15.10 -28.59 -14.21
C THR A 138 14.38 -29.87 -14.60
N ARG A 139 13.25 -29.76 -15.33
CA ARG A 139 12.51 -30.93 -15.80
C ARG A 139 13.27 -31.70 -16.86
N GLU A 140 13.99 -31.04 -17.77
CA GLU A 140 14.86 -31.68 -18.74
C GLU A 140 16.00 -32.47 -18.09
N GLN A 141 16.55 -31.94 -17.01
CA GLN A 141 17.69 -32.55 -16.33
C GLN A 141 17.29 -33.64 -15.33
N TYR A 142 16.20 -33.44 -14.58
CA TYR A 142 15.83 -34.29 -13.45
C TYR A 142 14.40 -34.84 -13.53
N GLY A 143 13.60 -34.42 -14.48
CA GLY A 143 12.20 -34.83 -14.61
C GLY A 143 12.00 -36.08 -15.43
N ASP A 144 10.80 -36.64 -15.33
CA ASP A 144 10.36 -37.71 -16.21
C ASP A 144 10.24 -37.19 -17.64
N LYS A 145 10.79 -37.94 -18.61
CA LYS A 145 10.85 -37.55 -20.03
C LYS A 145 9.48 -37.30 -20.64
N ASP A 146 8.43 -37.83 -20.04
CA ASP A 146 7.05 -37.72 -20.53
C ASP A 146 6.31 -36.47 -20.05
N ASN A 147 6.88 -35.69 -19.12
CA ASN A 147 6.21 -34.51 -18.51
C ASN A 147 7.06 -33.23 -18.54
N THR A 148 7.61 -32.91 -19.69
CA THR A 148 8.46 -31.71 -19.87
C THR A 148 7.70 -30.43 -20.20
N GLY A 149 6.44 -30.55 -20.61
CA GLY A 149 5.63 -29.42 -21.10
C GLY A 149 5.08 -28.54 -19.98
N LEU A 150 5.34 -27.23 -20.06
CA LEU A 150 4.57 -26.23 -19.32
C LEU A 150 3.35 -25.82 -20.16
N ALA A 151 2.20 -25.68 -19.50
CA ALA A 151 1.02 -25.11 -20.16
C ALA A 151 1.36 -23.73 -20.76
N PRO A 152 0.79 -23.36 -21.91
CA PRO A 152 1.00 -22.04 -22.48
C PRO A 152 0.51 -20.94 -21.54
N LEU A 153 1.19 -19.79 -21.57
CA LEU A 153 0.68 -18.61 -20.89
C LEU A 153 -0.61 -18.14 -21.56
N LEU A 154 -1.56 -17.70 -20.76
CA LEU A 154 -2.75 -17.06 -21.29
C LEU A 154 -2.35 -15.78 -22.02
N PHE A 155 -2.91 -15.57 -23.21
CA PHE A 155 -2.82 -14.28 -23.88
C PHE A 155 -3.99 -13.38 -23.45
N ALA A 156 -3.71 -12.09 -23.33
CA ALA A 156 -4.75 -11.09 -23.09
C ALA A 156 -5.44 -10.72 -24.39
N GLY A 157 -6.76 -10.78 -24.43
CA GLY A 157 -7.55 -10.24 -25.54
C GLY A 157 -7.57 -8.72 -25.55
N MET A 158 -7.27 -8.10 -24.40
CA MET A 158 -7.29 -6.67 -24.19
C MET A 158 -6.14 -6.24 -23.29
N VAL A 159 -5.49 -5.14 -23.66
CA VAL A 159 -4.47 -4.46 -22.83
C VAL A 159 -5.08 -3.21 -22.23
N LEU A 160 -4.88 -3.03 -20.94
CA LEU A 160 -5.25 -1.83 -20.21
C LEU A 160 -4.01 -0.98 -20.01
N GLU A 161 -4.04 0.25 -20.50
CA GLU A 161 -2.96 1.21 -20.43
C GLU A 161 -3.48 2.56 -19.93
N GLY A 162 -2.64 3.28 -19.21
CA GLY A 162 -3.04 4.59 -18.70
C GLY A 162 -1.98 5.23 -17.83
N GLY A 163 -2.46 5.94 -16.83
CA GLY A 163 -1.62 6.60 -15.84
C GLY A 163 -2.33 7.76 -15.16
N ILE A 164 -1.66 8.31 -14.17
CA ILE A 164 -2.06 9.55 -13.53
C ILE A 164 -1.46 10.69 -14.35
N ILE A 165 -2.33 11.51 -14.95
CA ILE A 165 -1.94 12.53 -15.94
C ILE A 165 -2.05 13.96 -15.43
N GLY A 166 -2.73 14.17 -14.31
CA GLY A 166 -2.87 15.47 -13.67
C GLY A 166 -2.88 15.36 -12.16
N PHE A 167 -2.21 16.27 -11.51
CA PHE A 167 -2.22 16.47 -10.07
C PHE A 167 -2.03 17.96 -9.80
N ASP A 168 -3.11 18.63 -9.42
CA ASP A 168 -3.10 20.04 -9.07
C ASP A 168 -3.39 20.21 -7.59
N THR A 169 -2.51 20.95 -6.92
CA THR A 169 -2.65 21.31 -5.51
C THR A 169 -2.90 22.80 -5.39
N ASN A 170 -4.09 23.17 -4.91
CA ASN A 170 -4.41 24.55 -4.62
C ASN A 170 -4.59 24.72 -3.12
N ILE A 171 -3.82 25.60 -2.51
CA ILE A 171 -4.06 26.08 -1.16
C ILE A 171 -5.10 27.16 -1.24
N GLU A 172 -6.34 26.83 -0.88
CA GLU A 172 -7.39 27.82 -0.72
C GLU A 172 -7.25 28.40 0.68
N THR A 173 -6.68 29.62 0.78
CA THR A 173 -6.60 30.38 2.00
C THR A 173 -7.97 31.01 2.30
N GLY A 174 -8.85 30.23 2.87
CA GLY A 174 -10.14 30.62 3.39
C GLY A 174 -10.23 30.23 4.87
N GLY A 175 -9.30 30.74 5.69
CA GLY A 175 -9.28 30.40 7.12
C GLY A 175 -9.98 31.49 7.94
N HIS A 176 -10.83 31.08 8.86
CA HIS A 176 -11.22 31.93 9.97
C HIS A 176 -10.14 31.84 11.05
N GLY A 177 -9.33 32.87 11.19
CA GLY A 177 -8.39 33.00 12.28
C GLY A 177 -8.94 33.95 13.34
N ALA A 178 -9.01 33.54 14.59
CA ALA A 178 -9.29 34.40 15.69
C ALA A 178 -8.08 34.38 16.65
N ARG A 179 -7.56 35.54 16.99
CA ARG A 179 -6.47 35.68 17.95
C ARG A 179 -6.94 36.54 19.15
N TYR A 180 -6.88 35.95 20.33
CA TYR A 180 -7.23 36.66 21.58
C TYR A 180 -6.15 36.37 22.63
N LEU A 181 -5.58 37.43 23.19
CA LEU A 181 -4.52 37.37 24.23
C LEU A 181 -3.30 36.48 23.89
N GLY A 182 -2.88 36.45 22.60
CA GLY A 182 -1.73 35.65 22.19
C GLY A 182 -2.07 34.22 21.75
N ILE A 183 -3.27 33.73 22.01
CA ILE A 183 -3.74 32.42 21.57
C ILE A 183 -4.51 32.60 20.26
N GLY A 184 -4.07 31.92 19.21
CA GLY A 184 -4.68 31.95 17.87
C GLY A 184 -5.10 30.55 17.43
N ALA A 185 -6.27 30.45 16.78
CA ALA A 185 -6.67 29.27 16.01
C ALA A 185 -6.76 29.64 14.54
N SER A 186 -6.17 28.85 13.68
CA SER A 186 -6.23 29.01 12.23
C SER A 186 -6.70 27.71 11.58
N GLN A 187 -7.53 27.82 10.56
CA GLN A 187 -7.97 26.70 9.76
C GLN A 187 -7.61 26.98 8.29
N ALA A 188 -6.86 26.08 7.69
CA ALA A 188 -6.49 26.15 6.29
C ALA A 188 -7.13 25.00 5.51
N TYR A 189 -7.56 25.29 4.30
CA TYR A 189 -8.12 24.29 3.38
C TYR A 189 -7.16 24.12 2.22
N ARG A 190 -6.93 22.86 1.86
CA ARG A 190 -6.17 22.48 0.68
C ARG A 190 -7.05 21.59 -0.19
N ARG A 191 -7.05 21.86 -1.48
CA ARG A 191 -7.76 21.07 -2.47
C ARG A 191 -6.77 20.48 -3.47
N ASP A 192 -6.72 19.16 -3.52
CA ASP A 192 -5.94 18.41 -4.51
C ASP A 192 -6.90 17.85 -5.57
N ILE A 193 -6.54 17.97 -6.84
CA ILE A 193 -7.28 17.39 -7.96
C ILE A 193 -6.40 16.38 -8.64
N VAL A 194 -6.81 15.12 -8.66
CA VAL A 194 -6.12 14.03 -9.33
C VAL A 194 -6.87 13.68 -10.61
N VAL A 195 -6.16 13.59 -11.73
CA VAL A 195 -6.72 13.18 -13.02
C VAL A 195 -6.07 11.88 -13.47
N VAL A 196 -6.91 10.88 -13.74
CA VAL A 196 -6.50 9.54 -14.18
C VAL A 196 -7.06 9.28 -15.57
N HIS A 197 -6.22 8.68 -16.41
CA HIS A 197 -6.59 8.26 -17.75
C HIS A 197 -6.41 6.75 -17.90
N LEU A 198 -7.41 6.08 -18.48
CA LEU A 198 -7.40 4.65 -18.79
C LEU A 198 -7.91 4.42 -20.20
N ARG A 199 -7.21 3.59 -20.96
CA ARG A 199 -7.67 3.09 -22.26
C ARG A 199 -7.56 1.57 -22.31
N ALA A 200 -8.48 0.96 -23.03
CA ALA A 200 -8.48 -0.45 -23.36
C ALA A 200 -8.20 -0.63 -24.84
N VAL A 201 -7.19 -1.45 -25.16
CA VAL A 201 -6.73 -1.68 -26.53
C VAL A 201 -6.89 -3.17 -26.87
N SER A 202 -7.49 -3.46 -28.00
CA SER A 202 -7.59 -4.82 -28.53
C SER A 202 -6.21 -5.33 -28.93
N THR A 203 -5.82 -6.51 -28.45
CA THR A 203 -4.56 -7.14 -28.87
C THR A 203 -4.63 -7.72 -30.27
N LEU A 204 -5.83 -7.99 -30.79
CA LEU A 204 -6.03 -8.55 -32.12
C LEU A 204 -5.90 -7.51 -33.22
N THR A 205 -6.44 -6.32 -32.99
CA THR A 205 -6.56 -5.28 -34.03
C THR A 205 -5.72 -4.03 -33.74
N GLY A 206 -5.27 -3.84 -32.49
CA GLY A 206 -4.67 -2.58 -32.05
C GLY A 206 -5.67 -1.44 -31.88
N GLU A 207 -6.98 -1.72 -32.02
CA GLU A 207 -8.02 -0.72 -31.87
C GLU A 207 -8.19 -0.30 -30.41
N VAL A 208 -8.36 1.00 -30.17
CA VAL A 208 -8.71 1.53 -28.87
C VAL A 208 -10.21 1.35 -28.65
N LEU A 209 -10.58 0.36 -27.85
CA LEU A 209 -11.97 -0.01 -27.57
C LEU A 209 -12.63 0.94 -26.58
N LEU A 210 -11.85 1.49 -25.66
CA LEU A 210 -12.31 2.38 -24.59
C LEU A 210 -11.22 3.40 -24.26
N ASN A 211 -11.63 4.63 -24.06
CA ASN A 211 -10.76 5.72 -23.60
C ASN A 211 -11.54 6.55 -22.58
N VAL A 212 -11.13 6.47 -21.30
CA VAL A 212 -11.79 7.13 -20.18
C VAL A 212 -10.81 8.00 -19.43
N GLN A 213 -11.26 9.19 -19.10
CA GLN A 213 -10.57 10.11 -18.21
C GLN A 213 -11.48 10.46 -17.04
N THR A 214 -10.95 10.33 -15.83
CA THR A 214 -11.67 10.66 -14.60
C THR A 214 -10.87 11.64 -13.76
N SER A 215 -11.56 12.48 -13.00
CA SER A 215 -10.94 13.36 -12.02
C SER A 215 -11.58 13.18 -10.65
N LYS A 216 -10.76 13.30 -9.62
CA LYS A 216 -11.20 13.29 -8.22
C LYS A 216 -10.65 14.49 -7.49
N THR A 217 -11.51 15.22 -6.81
CA THR A 217 -11.12 16.28 -5.88
C THR A 217 -11.01 15.69 -4.47
N ILE A 218 -9.88 15.98 -3.81
CA ILE A 218 -9.59 15.58 -2.43
C ILE A 218 -9.45 16.85 -1.62
N LEU A 219 -10.25 16.98 -0.56
CA LEU A 219 -10.20 18.13 0.35
C LEU A 219 -9.44 17.75 1.61
N HIS A 220 -8.49 18.59 1.99
CA HIS A 220 -7.74 18.50 3.22
C HIS A 220 -8.04 19.70 4.10
N THR A 221 -8.26 19.47 5.38
CA THR A 221 -8.37 20.51 6.39
C THR A 221 -7.15 20.44 7.32
N ALA A 222 -6.50 21.55 7.56
CA ALA A 222 -5.44 21.68 8.54
C ALA A 222 -5.88 22.68 9.62
N GLU A 223 -5.84 22.26 10.87
CA GLU A 223 -6.11 23.10 12.02
C GLU A 223 -4.77 23.44 12.69
N GLY A 224 -4.50 24.73 12.87
CA GLY A 224 -3.33 25.24 13.55
C GLY A 224 -3.71 25.98 14.81
N TYR A 225 -3.00 25.72 15.90
CA TYR A 225 -3.12 26.46 17.15
C TYR A 225 -1.78 27.15 17.43
N ASP A 226 -1.80 28.48 17.52
CA ASP A 226 -0.64 29.29 17.92
C ASP A 226 -0.82 29.73 19.38
N VAL A 227 0.22 29.49 20.17
CA VAL A 227 0.31 29.93 21.58
C VAL A 227 1.34 31.04 21.75
#